data_d79a89f99a8d3fcc9bc3e2a5f3968276
#
_entry.id   d79a89f99a8d3fcc9bc3e2a5f3968276
#
_cell.length_a   1.000
_cell.length_b   1.000
_cell.length_c   1.000
_cell.angle_alpha   90.00
_cell.angle_beta   90.00
_cell.angle_gamma   90.00
#
_symmetry.space_group_name_H-M   'P 1'
#
loop_
_entity.id
_entity.type
_entity.pdbx_description
1 polymer ?
#
loop_
_entity_poly.entity_id
_entity_poly.type
_entity_poly.pdbx_seq_one_letter_code
_entity_poly.pdbx_strand_id
1 'polypeptide(L)'
;MGLFDVFNFKKKFQEVATKENFALLHAVIKEEIIKQVKAKIPGEEKMNAVIQVAIDFINKHMHSSNTIVQWIIDHVLIKGIRILAQSIYDDLKEVIKNL
;
A
#
# COMPACT_ATOMS: atom_id res chain seq x y z
N MET A 1 -15.04 -18.09 -18.41
CA MET A 1 -13.69 -17.51 -18.57
C MET A 1 -12.80 -18.48 -19.32
N GLY A 2 -12.18 -18.03 -20.38
CA GLY A 2 -11.23 -18.83 -21.14
C GLY A 2 -9.83 -18.77 -20.54
N LEU A 3 -8.99 -19.67 -21.01
CA LEU A 3 -7.57 -19.74 -20.60
C LEU A 3 -6.83 -18.44 -20.91
N PHE A 4 -7.17 -17.77 -22.01
CA PHE A 4 -6.61 -16.49 -22.38
C PHE A 4 -6.86 -15.39 -21.36
N ASP A 5 -8.06 -15.39 -20.76
CA ASP A 5 -8.42 -14.38 -19.75
C ASP A 5 -7.57 -14.55 -18.49
N VAL A 6 -7.27 -15.80 -18.12
CA VAL A 6 -6.42 -16.10 -16.96
C VAL A 6 -4.98 -15.64 -17.21
N PHE A 7 -4.43 -15.92 -18.38
CA PHE A 7 -3.08 -15.48 -18.75
C PHE A 7 -2.99 -13.96 -18.83
N ASN A 8 -3.97 -13.31 -19.44
CA ASN A 8 -3.99 -11.87 -19.58
C ASN A 8 -4.11 -11.19 -18.21
N PHE A 9 -4.94 -11.72 -17.35
CA PHE A 9 -5.09 -11.26 -15.98
C PHE A 9 -3.75 -11.35 -15.23
N LYS A 10 -3.10 -12.51 -15.25
CA LYS A 10 -1.84 -12.74 -14.57
C LYS A 10 -0.76 -11.76 -15.03
N LYS A 11 -0.64 -11.60 -16.35
CA LYS A 11 0.32 -10.68 -16.96
C LYS A 11 0.07 -9.24 -16.52
N LYS A 12 -1.18 -8.78 -16.61
CA LYS A 12 -1.56 -7.41 -16.22
C LYS A 12 -1.39 -7.18 -14.73
N PHE A 13 -1.70 -8.17 -13.91
CA PHE A 13 -1.48 -8.09 -12.48
C PHE A 13 0.02 -7.95 -12.16
N GLN A 14 0.86 -8.73 -12.82
CA GLN A 14 2.31 -8.67 -12.62
C GLN A 14 2.94 -7.35 -13.10
N GLU A 15 2.34 -6.68 -14.07
CA GLU A 15 2.79 -5.36 -14.52
C GLU A 15 2.59 -4.30 -13.43
N VAL A 16 1.59 -4.46 -12.60
CA VAL A 16 1.26 -3.52 -11.53
C VAL A 16 1.86 -3.96 -10.20
N ALA A 17 1.69 -5.24 -9.85
CA ALA A 17 2.15 -5.80 -8.58
C ALA A 17 3.61 -6.27 -8.71
N THR A 18 4.49 -5.33 -9.02
CA THR A 18 5.91 -5.61 -9.16
C THR A 18 6.61 -5.53 -7.81
N LYS A 19 7.74 -6.20 -7.70
CA LYS A 19 8.59 -6.14 -6.52
C LYS A 19 9.02 -4.70 -6.24
N GLU A 20 9.31 -3.93 -7.30
CA GLU A 20 9.69 -2.53 -7.18
C GLU A 20 8.54 -1.67 -6.64
N ASN A 21 7.32 -1.86 -7.15
CA ASN A 21 6.16 -1.12 -6.68
C ASN A 21 5.85 -1.42 -5.21
N PHE A 22 5.96 -2.68 -4.80
CA PHE A 22 5.77 -3.03 -3.39
C PHE A 22 6.86 -2.46 -2.50
N ALA A 23 8.11 -2.46 -2.97
CA ALA A 23 9.22 -1.86 -2.23
C ALA A 23 9.02 -0.35 -2.05
N LEU A 24 8.58 0.33 -3.11
CA LEU A 24 8.28 1.76 -3.06
C LEU A 24 7.08 2.07 -2.15
N LEU A 25 6.04 1.25 -2.21
CA LEU A 25 4.88 1.38 -1.34
C LEU A 25 5.30 1.23 0.13
N HIS A 26 6.11 0.23 0.43
CA HIS A 26 6.65 0.01 1.77
C HIS A 26 7.44 1.24 2.25
N ALA A 27 8.30 1.77 1.39
CA ALA A 27 9.12 2.94 1.71
C ALA A 27 8.27 4.18 1.97
N VAL A 28 7.24 4.41 1.17
CA VAL A 28 6.31 5.53 1.32
C VAL A 28 5.57 5.43 2.67
N ILE A 29 5.08 4.24 3.01
CA ILE A 29 4.38 4.00 4.28
C ILE A 29 5.33 4.24 5.44
N LYS A 30 6.53 3.68 5.39
CA LYS A 30 7.54 3.82 6.43
C LYS A 30 7.91 5.28 6.68
N GLU A 31 8.15 6.03 5.61
CA GLU A 31 8.48 7.46 5.69
C GLU A 31 7.35 8.25 6.34
N GLU A 32 6.10 7.99 5.95
CA GLU A 32 4.95 8.69 6.50
C GLU A 32 4.73 8.31 7.98
N ILE A 33 4.95 7.07 8.38
CA ILE A 33 4.87 6.67 9.79
C ILE A 33 5.86 7.47 10.62
N ILE A 34 7.10 7.57 10.18
CA ILE A 34 8.15 8.32 10.88
C ILE A 34 7.75 9.80 10.99
N LYS A 35 7.23 10.37 9.93
CA LYS A 35 6.74 11.75 9.91
C LYS A 35 5.59 11.96 10.90
N GLN A 36 4.62 11.06 10.92
CA GLN A 36 3.44 11.16 11.79
C GLN A 36 3.77 10.96 13.26
N VAL A 37 4.80 10.20 13.60
CA VAL A 37 5.25 10.03 14.98
C VAL A 37 5.58 11.38 15.63
N LYS A 38 6.10 12.31 14.85
CA LYS A 38 6.46 13.65 15.33
C LYS A 38 5.28 14.62 15.37
N ALA A 39 4.15 14.26 14.79
CA ALA A 39 2.97 15.12 14.77
C ALA A 39 2.20 15.05 16.09
N LYS A 40 1.64 16.17 16.51
CA LYS A 40 0.83 16.27 17.74
C LYS A 40 -0.65 16.07 17.43
N ILE A 41 -0.99 14.92 16.84
CA ILE A 41 -2.38 14.57 16.49
C ILE A 41 -2.72 13.19 17.07
N PRO A 42 -4.02 12.87 17.24
CA PRO A 42 -4.42 11.54 17.73
C PRO A 42 -3.89 10.40 16.88
N GLY A 43 -3.63 9.25 17.50
CA GLY A 43 -3.09 8.08 16.81
C GLY A 43 -3.95 7.60 15.63
N GLU A 44 -5.28 7.72 15.76
CA GLU A 44 -6.21 7.37 14.68
C GLU A 44 -6.01 8.26 13.45
N GLU A 45 -5.84 9.56 13.66
CA GLU A 45 -5.58 10.51 12.56
C GLU A 45 -4.21 10.24 11.92
N LYS A 46 -3.21 9.86 12.72
CA LYS A 46 -1.90 9.47 12.21
C LYS A 46 -2.02 8.25 11.29
N MET A 47 -2.78 7.24 11.71
CA MET A 47 -3.01 6.04 10.89
C MET A 47 -3.76 6.39 9.62
N ASN A 48 -4.77 7.25 9.69
CA ASN A 48 -5.53 7.68 8.52
C ASN A 48 -4.63 8.44 7.52
N ALA A 49 -3.71 9.26 8.00
CA ALA A 49 -2.76 9.97 7.14
C ALA A 49 -1.83 8.99 6.42
N VAL A 50 -1.34 7.97 7.11
CA VAL A 50 -0.50 6.92 6.52
C VAL A 50 -1.29 6.15 5.46
N ILE A 51 -2.52 5.77 5.77
CA ILE A 51 -3.39 5.04 4.83
C ILE A 51 -3.65 5.88 3.58
N GLN A 52 -3.92 7.17 3.74
CA GLN A 52 -4.20 8.05 2.61
C GLN A 52 -3.00 8.19 1.68
N VAL A 53 -1.80 8.34 2.23
CA VAL A 53 -0.57 8.41 1.44
C VAL A 53 -0.36 7.11 0.65
N ALA A 54 -0.61 5.96 1.29
CA ALA A 54 -0.50 4.66 0.64
C ALA A 54 -1.52 4.51 -0.49
N ILE A 55 -2.77 4.91 -0.27
CA ILE A 55 -3.82 4.85 -1.29
C ILE A 55 -3.47 5.75 -2.48
N ASP A 56 -2.98 6.97 -2.21
CA ASP A 56 -2.58 7.91 -3.26
C ASP A 56 -1.44 7.32 -4.11
N PHE A 57 -0.48 6.66 -3.47
CA PHE A 57 0.61 5.98 -4.16
C PHE A 57 0.07 4.86 -5.06
N ILE A 58 -0.82 4.02 -4.53
CA ILE A 58 -1.42 2.92 -5.30
C ILE A 58 -2.17 3.45 -6.50
N ASN A 59 -2.98 4.48 -6.33
CA ASN A 59 -3.76 5.08 -7.41
C ASN A 59 -2.88 5.71 -8.48
N LYS A 60 -1.73 6.24 -8.09
CA LYS A 60 -0.81 6.89 -9.01
C LYS A 60 0.10 5.90 -9.75
N HIS A 61 0.59 4.88 -9.07
CA HIS A 61 1.64 3.99 -9.59
C HIS A 61 1.21 2.55 -9.82
N MET A 62 0.09 2.13 -9.25
CA MET A 62 -0.35 0.74 -9.27
C MET A 62 -1.77 0.58 -9.81
N HIS A 63 -2.14 1.37 -10.80
CA HIS A 63 -3.43 1.21 -11.46
C HIS A 63 -3.29 0.40 -12.75
N SER A 64 -4.38 -0.26 -13.17
CA SER A 64 -4.39 -1.09 -14.36
C SER A 64 -5.59 -0.78 -15.24
N SER A 65 -5.40 -0.89 -16.55
CA SER A 65 -6.49 -0.81 -17.52
C SER A 65 -7.33 -2.09 -17.56
N ASN A 66 -6.81 -3.20 -17.01
CA ASN A 66 -7.56 -4.44 -16.90
C ASN A 66 -8.56 -4.34 -15.74
N THR A 67 -9.85 -4.50 -16.05
CA THR A 67 -10.94 -4.33 -15.08
C THR A 67 -10.81 -5.27 -13.88
N ILE A 68 -10.42 -6.53 -14.10
CA ILE A 68 -10.29 -7.52 -13.03
C ILE A 68 -9.12 -7.17 -12.12
N VAL A 69 -7.99 -6.77 -12.69
CA VAL A 69 -6.81 -6.36 -11.93
C VAL A 69 -7.12 -5.11 -11.12
N GLN A 70 -7.76 -4.13 -11.72
CA GLN A 70 -8.14 -2.90 -11.02
C GLN A 70 -9.12 -3.19 -9.88
N TRP A 71 -10.06 -4.11 -10.08
CA TRP A 71 -10.99 -4.53 -9.02
C TRP A 71 -10.24 -5.15 -7.83
N ILE A 72 -9.24 -5.99 -8.10
CA ILE A 72 -8.42 -6.58 -7.03
C ILE A 72 -7.64 -5.51 -6.29
N ILE A 73 -7.03 -4.57 -7.02
CA ILE A 73 -6.30 -3.45 -6.40
C ILE A 73 -7.24 -2.67 -5.48
N ASP A 74 -8.42 -2.30 -5.96
CA ASP A 74 -9.37 -1.49 -5.20
C ASP A 74 -9.95 -2.21 -3.98
N HIS A 75 -10.20 -3.52 -4.10
CA HIS A 75 -10.94 -4.27 -3.07
C HIS A 75 -10.06 -5.12 -2.16
N VAL A 76 -8.88 -5.49 -2.62
CA VAL A 76 -7.95 -6.32 -1.82
C VAL A 76 -6.78 -5.49 -1.32
N LEU A 77 -6.05 -4.85 -2.23
CA LEU A 77 -4.84 -4.11 -1.85
C LEU A 77 -5.16 -2.89 -1.01
N ILE A 78 -6.10 -2.06 -1.46
CA ILE A 78 -6.48 -0.84 -0.72
C ILE A 78 -7.08 -1.18 0.64
N LYS A 79 -7.96 -2.18 0.71
CA LYS A 79 -8.53 -2.62 1.99
C LYS A 79 -7.49 -3.24 2.92
N GLY A 80 -6.45 -3.84 2.36
CA GLY A 80 -5.35 -4.44 3.13
C GLY A 80 -4.30 -3.44 3.61
N ILE A 81 -4.36 -2.19 3.18
CA ILE A 81 -3.35 -1.18 3.51
C ILE A 81 -3.25 -0.94 5.02
N ARG A 82 -4.37 -0.93 5.73
CA ARG A 82 -4.36 -0.74 7.20
C ARG A 82 -3.55 -1.83 7.88
N ILE A 83 -3.71 -3.08 7.44
CA ILE A 83 -2.97 -4.22 7.98
C ILE A 83 -1.48 -4.07 7.66
N LEU A 84 -1.15 -3.70 6.43
CA LEU A 84 0.24 -3.49 6.02
C LEU A 84 0.87 -2.33 6.81
N ALA A 85 0.18 -1.22 6.94
CA ALA A 85 0.66 -0.06 7.69
C ALA A 85 0.89 -0.42 9.16
N GLN A 86 -0.01 -1.19 9.78
CA GLN A 86 0.14 -1.64 11.15
C GLN A 86 1.35 -2.56 11.31
N SER A 87 1.56 -3.47 10.35
CA SER A 87 2.71 -4.37 10.35
C SER A 87 4.03 -3.59 10.26
N ILE A 88 4.10 -2.59 9.38
CA ILE A 88 5.29 -1.75 9.25
C ILE A 88 5.52 -0.93 10.51
N TYR A 89 4.46 -0.39 11.11
CA TYR A 89 4.54 0.33 12.37
C TYR A 89 5.10 -0.56 13.49
N ASP A 90 4.61 -1.80 13.59
CA ASP A 90 5.07 -2.74 14.60
C ASP A 90 6.56 -3.06 14.45
N ASP A 91 7.04 -3.18 13.21
CA ASP A 91 8.46 -3.41 12.92
C ASP A 91 9.32 -2.20 13.28
N LEU A 92 8.74 -1.00 13.23
CA LEU A 92 9.45 0.24 13.53
C LEU A 92 9.38 0.68 15.00
N LYS A 93 8.60 -0.01 15.83
CA LYS A 93 8.38 0.38 17.23
C LYS A 93 9.67 0.64 18.01
N GLU A 94 10.65 -0.25 17.86
CA GLU A 94 11.92 -0.11 18.58
C GLU A 94 12.70 1.12 18.09
N VAL A 95 12.67 1.39 16.78
CA VAL A 95 13.32 2.57 16.20
C VAL A 95 12.60 3.84 16.69
N ILE A 96 11.27 3.83 16.69
CA ILE A 96 10.44 4.96 17.10
C ILE A 96 10.66 5.31 18.59
N LYS A 97 10.79 4.31 19.44
CA LYS A 97 11.06 4.49 20.87
C LYS A 97 12.35 5.28 21.12
N ASN A 98 13.33 5.14 20.24
CA ASN A 98 14.65 5.75 20.38
C ASN A 98 14.74 7.12 19.70
N LEU A 99 13.67 7.55 19.05
CA LEU A 99 13.58 8.88 18.48
C LEU A 99 13.13 9.89 19.55
#